data_eafe568a0c60d79a97e2de03725ebbc5
#
_entry.id   eafe568a0c60d79a97e2de03725ebbc5
#
_cell.length_a   1.000
_cell.length_b   1.000
_cell.length_c   1.000
_cell.angle_alpha   90.00
_cell.angle_beta   90.00
_cell.angle_gamma   90.00
#
_symmetry.space_group_name_H-M   'P 1'
#
loop_
_entity.id
_entity.type
_entity.pdbx_description
1 polymer ?
#
loop_
_entity_poly.entity_id
_entity_poly.type
_entity_poly.pdbx_seq_one_letter_code
_entity_poly.pdbx_strand_id
1 'polypeptide(L)'
;MERLLRVDRRILFAFVAAAVTIPLLIKFDLPVPATKEVRGIYDKIDSLPEGSHMLIAFDYDPASKEELQPMAVALLHHCFKNNIKVVGMTLNPGGTGLADSAITEVGKEYGREYKEDYVFLGYKTGVELVMINMGENIYSAFPKDFKGNSTTDMPALNGVQSLQDFDFVVDLASGSSIEAWIAFGKEKYNFDLGAGCTAVIGPDMYPFLQSKQIEGLMSGLKGAAEYETLINRKSSAVAGMSPQSVVHVLVVFFVIFGNFLYFMTGRKK
;
A
#
# COMPACT_ATOMS: atom_id res chain seq x y z
N MET A 1 25.63 -32.09 22.84
CA MET A 1 25.29 -31.68 21.48
C MET A 1 23.96 -32.32 20.96
N GLU A 2 23.81 -33.65 21.08
CA GLU A 2 22.54 -34.28 20.64
C GLU A 2 21.26 -33.75 21.32
N ARG A 3 21.33 -33.30 22.58
CA ARG A 3 20.21 -32.64 23.25
C ARG A 3 19.80 -31.31 22.62
N LEU A 4 20.73 -30.58 22.01
CA LEU A 4 20.44 -29.30 21.32
C LEU A 4 19.76 -29.50 19.96
N LEU A 5 19.91 -30.68 19.34
CA LEU A 5 19.17 -31.07 18.13
C LEU A 5 17.73 -31.52 18.40
N ARG A 6 17.38 -31.73 19.66
CA ARG A 6 16.02 -32.14 20.11
C ARG A 6 15.32 -31.03 20.90
N VAL A 7 15.55 -29.76 20.53
CA VAL A 7 14.85 -28.62 21.14
C VAL A 7 13.36 -28.75 20.89
N ASP A 8 12.54 -28.67 21.95
CA ASP A 8 11.11 -28.66 21.83
C ASP A 8 10.66 -27.42 21.04
N ARG A 9 9.77 -27.62 20.05
CA ARG A 9 9.19 -26.55 19.23
C ARG A 9 8.57 -25.43 20.06
N ARG A 10 8.06 -25.75 21.24
CA ARG A 10 7.47 -24.78 22.18
C ARG A 10 8.47 -23.72 22.62
N ILE A 11 9.75 -24.10 22.77
CA ILE A 11 10.83 -23.18 23.13
C ILE A 11 11.10 -22.22 21.99
N LEU A 12 11.16 -22.71 20.74
CA LEU A 12 11.34 -21.87 19.55
C LEU A 12 10.16 -20.88 19.41
N PHE A 13 8.93 -21.33 19.58
CA PHE A 13 7.76 -20.45 19.55
C PHE A 13 7.75 -19.42 20.67
N ALA A 14 8.23 -19.78 21.87
CA ALA A 14 8.36 -18.83 22.98
C ALA A 14 9.38 -17.72 22.66
N PHE A 15 10.51 -18.05 22.00
CA PHE A 15 11.47 -17.04 21.52
C PHE A 15 10.87 -16.13 20.47
N VAL A 16 10.11 -16.68 19.49
CA VAL A 16 9.43 -15.88 18.47
C VAL A 16 8.38 -14.97 19.13
N ALA A 17 7.57 -15.50 20.04
CA ALA A 17 6.60 -14.70 20.77
C ALA A 17 7.26 -13.54 21.55
N ALA A 18 8.36 -13.81 22.24
CA ALA A 18 9.14 -12.78 22.94
C ALA A 18 9.73 -11.74 21.96
N ALA A 19 10.26 -12.19 20.81
CA ALA A 19 10.84 -11.33 19.78
C ALA A 19 9.81 -10.39 19.13
N VAL A 20 8.52 -10.77 19.11
CA VAL A 20 7.42 -9.89 18.67
C VAL A 20 6.98 -8.97 19.81
N THR A 21 6.71 -9.55 20.99
CA THR A 21 6.04 -8.83 22.08
C THR A 21 6.95 -7.77 22.72
N ILE A 22 8.23 -8.09 22.93
CA ILE A 22 9.16 -7.17 23.62
C ILE A 22 9.34 -5.87 22.85
N PRO A 23 9.61 -5.85 21.50
CA PRO A 23 9.73 -4.61 20.76
C PRO A 23 8.44 -3.78 20.74
N LEU A 24 7.28 -4.42 20.71
CA LEU A 24 5.98 -3.71 20.78
C LEU A 24 5.77 -3.00 22.12
N LEU A 25 6.23 -3.59 23.23
CA LEU A 25 6.11 -3.01 24.57
C LEU A 25 7.11 -1.88 24.81
N ILE A 26 8.36 -2.05 24.35
CA ILE A 26 9.45 -1.08 24.59
C ILE A 26 9.37 0.12 23.62
N LYS A 27 8.67 -0.04 22.46
CA LYS A 27 8.45 1.00 21.43
C LYS A 27 9.74 1.71 21.03
N PHE A 28 10.77 0.98 20.62
CA PHE A 28 11.93 1.59 20.03
C PHE A 28 11.73 1.73 18.50
N ASP A 29 11.95 2.91 17.99
CA ASP A 29 11.86 3.17 16.55
C ASP A 29 13.21 2.91 15.89
N LEU A 30 13.24 1.97 14.95
CA LEU A 30 14.36 1.84 14.04
C LEU A 30 14.31 2.95 12.99
N PRO A 31 15.47 3.52 12.60
CA PRO A 31 15.49 4.48 11.50
C PRO A 31 15.09 3.77 10.19
N VAL A 32 14.09 4.32 9.52
CA VAL A 32 13.59 3.82 8.23
C VAL A 32 13.86 4.89 7.16
N PRO A 33 15.06 4.89 6.56
CA PRO A 33 15.39 5.85 5.51
C PRO A 33 14.58 5.53 4.25
N ALA A 34 14.00 6.57 3.65
CA ALA A 34 13.22 6.41 2.44
C ALA A 34 14.09 6.10 1.23
N THR A 35 13.73 5.06 0.50
CA THR A 35 14.34 4.65 -0.77
C THR A 35 13.92 5.58 -1.92
N LYS A 36 14.61 5.48 -3.07
CA LYS A 36 14.28 6.27 -4.27
C LYS A 36 12.91 5.87 -4.83
N GLU A 37 12.57 4.61 -4.71
CA GLU A 37 11.33 4.02 -5.17
C GLU A 37 10.12 4.66 -4.46
N VAL A 38 10.19 4.75 -3.13
CA VAL A 38 9.13 5.37 -2.31
C VAL A 38 9.09 6.88 -2.51
N ARG A 39 10.27 7.52 -2.65
CA ARG A 39 10.37 8.96 -2.95
C ARG A 39 9.69 9.33 -4.27
N GLY A 40 9.72 8.47 -5.28
CA GLY A 40 9.04 8.72 -6.54
C GLY A 40 7.54 9.04 -6.37
N ILE A 41 6.84 8.30 -5.49
CA ILE A 41 5.44 8.59 -5.18
C ILE A 41 5.32 9.87 -4.34
N TYR A 42 6.17 10.02 -3.32
CA TYR A 42 6.14 11.18 -2.43
C TYR A 42 6.38 12.49 -3.20
N ASP A 43 7.46 12.57 -3.95
CA ASP A 43 7.86 13.77 -4.68
C ASP A 43 6.80 14.14 -5.75
N LYS A 44 6.18 13.13 -6.39
CA LYS A 44 5.08 13.35 -7.33
C LYS A 44 3.90 14.02 -6.63
N ILE A 45 3.41 13.47 -5.53
CA ILE A 45 2.27 14.04 -4.78
C ILE A 45 2.61 15.42 -4.20
N ASP A 46 3.83 15.59 -3.67
CA ASP A 46 4.27 16.86 -3.08
C ASP A 46 4.39 17.99 -4.13
N SER A 47 4.61 17.64 -5.39
CA SER A 47 4.69 18.59 -6.52
C SER A 47 3.34 18.97 -7.12
N LEU A 48 2.25 18.29 -6.75
CA LEU A 48 0.92 18.57 -7.30
C LEU A 48 0.37 19.90 -6.75
N PRO A 49 -0.22 20.75 -7.61
CA PRO A 49 -0.93 21.94 -7.17
C PRO A 49 -2.11 21.61 -6.23
N GLU A 50 -2.47 22.56 -5.36
CA GLU A 50 -3.72 22.47 -4.60
C GLU A 50 -4.93 22.32 -5.54
N GLY A 51 -5.86 21.45 -5.18
CA GLY A 51 -7.06 21.16 -5.99
C GLY A 51 -6.85 20.11 -7.07
N SER A 52 -5.61 19.59 -7.25
CA SER A 52 -5.35 18.43 -8.13
C SER A 52 -6.19 17.22 -7.74
N HIS A 53 -6.41 16.33 -8.71
CA HIS A 53 -7.20 15.11 -8.52
C HIS A 53 -6.32 13.87 -8.49
N MET A 54 -6.38 13.13 -7.41
CA MET A 54 -5.69 11.85 -7.26
C MET A 54 -6.68 10.69 -7.21
N LEU A 55 -6.44 9.66 -8.02
CA LEU A 55 -7.15 8.39 -7.94
C LEU A 55 -6.35 7.40 -7.10
N ILE A 56 -6.97 6.80 -6.08
CA ILE A 56 -6.40 5.69 -5.31
C ILE A 56 -7.26 4.45 -5.53
N ALA A 57 -6.67 3.40 -6.11
CA ALA A 57 -7.27 2.08 -6.20
C ALA A 57 -6.86 1.24 -4.99
N PHE A 58 -7.85 0.73 -4.25
CA PHE A 58 -7.67 -0.07 -3.02
C PHE A 58 -7.85 -1.55 -3.36
N ASP A 59 -6.94 -2.10 -4.19
CA ASP A 59 -7.08 -3.42 -4.81
C ASP A 59 -6.50 -4.53 -3.93
N TYR A 60 -6.87 -4.51 -2.64
CA TYR A 60 -6.45 -5.46 -1.64
C TYR A 60 -7.60 -5.88 -0.71
N ASP A 61 -7.38 -6.94 0.03
CA ASP A 61 -8.34 -7.55 0.94
C ASP A 61 -7.83 -7.55 2.40
N PRO A 62 -8.65 -8.02 3.36
CA PRO A 62 -8.25 -8.11 4.77
C PRO A 62 -6.99 -8.96 5.03
N ALA A 63 -6.63 -9.91 4.16
CA ALA A 63 -5.43 -10.73 4.34
C ALA A 63 -4.15 -9.92 4.13
N SER A 64 -4.20 -8.90 3.28
CA SER A 64 -3.07 -8.01 2.94
C SER A 64 -3.11 -6.67 3.67
N LYS A 65 -4.12 -6.46 4.51
CA LYS A 65 -4.39 -5.21 5.23
C LYS A 65 -3.18 -4.68 5.99
N GLU A 66 -2.43 -5.55 6.65
CA GLU A 66 -1.32 -5.14 7.52
C GLU A 66 -0.18 -4.44 6.76
N GLU A 67 -0.02 -4.72 5.47
CA GLU A 67 0.98 -4.08 4.61
C GLU A 67 0.40 -2.91 3.82
N LEU A 68 -0.83 -3.03 3.29
CA LEU A 68 -1.38 -2.08 2.31
C LEU A 68 -2.23 -0.97 2.93
N GLN A 69 -2.94 -1.25 4.03
CA GLN A 69 -3.71 -0.22 4.73
C GLN A 69 -2.85 0.94 5.27
N PRO A 70 -1.66 0.70 5.85
CA PRO A 70 -0.76 1.79 6.23
C PRO A 70 -0.32 2.65 5.04
N MET A 71 -0.08 2.06 3.85
CA MET A 71 0.22 2.81 2.62
C MET A 71 -0.95 3.71 2.25
N ALA A 72 -2.17 3.15 2.23
CA ALA A 72 -3.40 3.88 1.92
C ALA A 72 -3.61 5.08 2.85
N VAL A 73 -3.50 4.85 4.16
CA VAL A 73 -3.66 5.90 5.17
C VAL A 73 -2.60 6.99 5.03
N ALA A 74 -1.34 6.61 4.78
CA ALA A 74 -0.26 7.57 4.59
C ALA A 74 -0.43 8.43 3.33
N LEU A 75 -0.88 7.82 2.20
CA LEU A 75 -1.22 8.55 0.98
C LEU A 75 -2.37 9.54 1.22
N LEU A 76 -3.43 9.12 1.91
CA LEU A 76 -4.57 9.97 2.24
C LEU A 76 -4.15 11.16 3.11
N HIS A 77 -3.30 10.95 4.12
CA HIS A 77 -2.74 12.04 4.92
C HIS A 77 -1.95 13.03 4.07
N HIS A 78 -1.15 12.53 3.13
CA HIS A 78 -0.36 13.38 2.24
C HIS A 78 -1.25 14.22 1.33
N CYS A 79 -2.24 13.59 0.67
CA CYS A 79 -3.19 14.26 -0.21
C CYS A 79 -4.00 15.34 0.52
N PHE A 80 -4.62 15.00 1.65
CA PHE A 80 -5.46 15.94 2.37
C PHE A 80 -4.68 17.09 3.01
N LYS A 81 -3.45 16.84 3.45
CA LYS A 81 -2.55 17.90 3.92
C LYS A 81 -2.25 18.92 2.81
N ASN A 82 -2.09 18.46 1.58
CA ASN A 82 -1.74 19.32 0.42
C ASN A 82 -2.98 19.80 -0.36
N ASN A 83 -4.18 19.71 0.21
CA ASN A 83 -5.44 20.12 -0.42
C ASN A 83 -5.71 19.43 -1.77
N ILE A 84 -5.27 18.19 -1.95
CA ILE A 84 -5.51 17.36 -3.12
C ILE A 84 -6.86 16.63 -2.96
N LYS A 85 -7.68 16.66 -3.99
CA LYS A 85 -8.94 15.92 -4.04
C LYS A 85 -8.69 14.44 -4.27
N VAL A 86 -9.38 13.58 -3.52
CA VAL A 86 -9.17 12.13 -3.58
C VAL A 86 -10.40 11.42 -4.12
N VAL A 87 -10.19 10.64 -5.18
CA VAL A 87 -11.17 9.70 -5.72
C VAL A 87 -10.70 8.28 -5.39
N GLY A 88 -11.47 7.56 -4.61
CA GLY A 88 -11.17 6.17 -4.25
C GLY A 88 -12.02 5.19 -5.05
N MET A 89 -11.44 4.05 -5.40
CA MET A 89 -12.18 2.91 -5.97
C MET A 89 -11.51 1.60 -5.58
N THR A 90 -12.14 0.49 -5.91
CA THR A 90 -11.52 -0.83 -5.78
C THR A 90 -12.01 -1.81 -6.84
N LEU A 91 -11.10 -2.65 -7.32
CA LEU A 91 -11.37 -3.81 -8.18
C LEU A 91 -11.38 -5.12 -7.36
N ASN A 92 -11.14 -5.02 -6.05
CA ASN A 92 -11.21 -6.14 -5.11
C ASN A 92 -12.41 -5.97 -4.16
N PRO A 93 -13.40 -6.90 -4.15
CA PRO A 93 -14.58 -6.76 -3.30
C PRO A 93 -14.24 -6.68 -1.79
N GLY A 94 -13.14 -7.35 -1.37
CA GLY A 94 -12.64 -7.31 0.02
C GLY A 94 -12.08 -5.96 0.44
N GLY A 95 -11.69 -5.11 -0.51
CA GLY A 95 -11.15 -3.76 -0.27
C GLY A 95 -12.20 -2.72 0.06
N THR A 96 -13.47 -2.98 -0.26
CA THR A 96 -14.54 -1.97 -0.19
C THR A 96 -14.67 -1.31 1.18
N GLY A 97 -14.80 -2.12 2.25
CA GLY A 97 -14.93 -1.59 3.61
C GLY A 97 -13.64 -0.94 4.13
N LEU A 98 -12.48 -1.46 3.70
CA LEU A 98 -11.17 -0.92 4.07
C LEU A 98 -10.95 0.46 3.45
N ALA A 99 -11.33 0.64 2.18
CA ALA A 99 -11.23 1.90 1.47
C ALA A 99 -12.17 2.96 2.05
N ASP A 100 -13.46 2.65 2.20
CA ASP A 100 -14.45 3.58 2.74
C ASP A 100 -14.07 4.06 4.15
N SER A 101 -13.64 3.14 5.03
CA SER A 101 -13.16 3.47 6.37
C SER A 101 -11.94 4.39 6.32
N ALA A 102 -10.89 4.03 5.56
CA ALA A 102 -9.67 4.81 5.49
C ALA A 102 -9.92 6.24 4.97
N ILE A 103 -10.62 6.38 3.84
CA ILE A 103 -10.88 7.69 3.23
C ILE A 103 -11.74 8.55 4.17
N THR A 104 -12.78 7.96 4.78
CA THR A 104 -13.69 8.68 5.67
C THR A 104 -13.01 9.11 6.97
N GLU A 105 -12.23 8.22 7.60
CA GLU A 105 -11.54 8.52 8.86
C GLU A 105 -10.47 9.60 8.68
N VAL A 106 -9.61 9.45 7.66
CA VAL A 106 -8.56 10.45 7.40
C VAL A 106 -9.16 11.76 6.89
N GLY A 107 -10.17 11.71 6.00
CA GLY A 107 -10.87 12.91 5.55
C GLY A 107 -11.47 13.72 6.70
N LYS A 108 -12.11 13.05 7.66
CA LYS A 108 -12.67 13.68 8.86
C LYS A 108 -11.59 14.33 9.74
N GLU A 109 -10.40 13.72 9.85
CA GLU A 109 -9.27 14.26 10.62
C GLU A 109 -8.80 15.61 10.06
N TYR A 110 -8.84 15.79 8.73
CA TYR A 110 -8.49 17.03 8.05
C TYR A 110 -9.68 17.97 7.80
N GLY A 111 -10.85 17.67 8.35
CA GLY A 111 -12.06 18.47 8.12
C GLY A 111 -12.53 18.46 6.66
N ARG A 112 -12.21 17.41 5.90
CA ARG A 112 -12.60 17.25 4.49
C ARG A 112 -14.04 16.77 4.39
N GLU A 113 -14.74 17.29 3.40
CA GLU A 113 -16.14 16.99 3.18
C GLU A 113 -16.34 15.99 2.05
N TYR A 114 -17.17 14.97 2.33
CA TYR A 114 -17.55 13.96 1.33
C TYR A 114 -18.30 14.64 0.16
N LYS A 115 -18.00 14.25 -1.07
CA LYS A 115 -18.44 14.83 -2.35
C LYS A 115 -17.74 16.13 -2.75
N GLU A 116 -17.21 16.91 -1.81
CA GLU A 116 -16.51 18.16 -2.07
C GLU A 116 -15.01 17.91 -2.29
N ASP A 117 -14.38 17.28 -1.29
CA ASP A 117 -12.94 17.04 -1.27
C ASP A 117 -12.57 15.61 -1.65
N TYR A 118 -13.46 14.65 -1.40
CA TYR A 118 -13.25 13.25 -1.72
C TYR A 118 -14.53 12.49 -2.02
N VAL A 119 -14.37 11.41 -2.79
CA VAL A 119 -15.44 10.44 -3.08
C VAL A 119 -14.88 9.03 -3.12
N PHE A 120 -15.67 8.06 -2.65
CA PHE A 120 -15.39 6.65 -2.87
C PHE A 120 -16.41 6.08 -3.87
N LEU A 121 -15.92 5.69 -5.04
CA LEU A 121 -16.75 5.17 -6.14
C LEU A 121 -17.24 3.74 -5.88
N GLY A 122 -16.54 3.01 -4.99
CA GLY A 122 -16.89 1.64 -4.63
C GLY A 122 -16.19 0.59 -5.47
N TYR A 123 -16.75 -0.62 -5.43
CA TYR A 123 -16.24 -1.79 -6.13
C TYR A 123 -16.87 -1.97 -7.51
N LYS A 124 -16.05 -2.35 -8.48
CA LYS A 124 -16.49 -2.83 -9.80
C LYS A 124 -15.76 -4.12 -10.17
N THR A 125 -16.51 -5.06 -10.76
CA THR A 125 -15.95 -6.29 -11.32
C THR A 125 -15.56 -6.11 -12.79
N GLY A 126 -14.59 -6.93 -13.26
CA GLY A 126 -14.13 -6.89 -14.64
C GLY A 126 -13.03 -5.83 -14.85
N VAL A 127 -11.86 -6.10 -14.27
CA VAL A 127 -10.70 -5.19 -14.20
C VAL A 127 -10.43 -4.46 -15.51
N GLU A 128 -10.21 -5.20 -16.60
CA GLU A 128 -9.93 -4.64 -17.93
C GLU A 128 -11.05 -3.72 -18.43
N LEU A 129 -12.30 -4.20 -18.35
CA LEU A 129 -13.45 -3.45 -18.83
C LEU A 129 -13.69 -2.17 -18.03
N VAL A 130 -13.47 -2.22 -16.72
CA VAL A 130 -13.60 -1.04 -15.85
C VAL A 130 -12.57 0.02 -16.23
N MET A 131 -11.30 -0.36 -16.44
CA MET A 131 -10.24 0.57 -16.84
C MET A 131 -10.52 1.19 -18.21
N ILE A 132 -10.98 0.41 -19.18
CA ILE A 132 -11.37 0.90 -20.49
C ILE A 132 -12.54 1.90 -20.37
N ASN A 133 -13.58 1.54 -19.63
CA ASN A 133 -14.73 2.43 -19.45
C ASN A 133 -14.36 3.72 -18.70
N MET A 134 -13.54 3.65 -17.66
CA MET A 134 -13.04 4.83 -16.96
C MET A 134 -12.17 5.73 -17.85
N GLY A 135 -11.38 5.12 -18.73
CA GLY A 135 -10.57 5.83 -19.70
C GLY A 135 -11.40 6.55 -20.77
N GLU A 136 -12.61 6.10 -21.05
CA GLU A 136 -13.55 6.78 -21.94
C GLU A 136 -14.41 7.80 -21.19
N ASN A 137 -15.04 7.39 -20.10
CA ASN A 137 -15.89 8.28 -19.30
C ASN A 137 -16.11 7.71 -17.90
N ILE A 138 -15.63 8.42 -16.88
CA ILE A 138 -15.71 7.99 -15.48
C ILE A 138 -17.16 7.93 -14.95
N TYR A 139 -18.03 8.82 -15.41
CA TYR A 139 -19.42 8.87 -14.99
C TYR A 139 -20.25 7.72 -15.58
N SER A 140 -19.87 7.25 -16.77
CA SER A 140 -20.46 6.03 -17.36
C SER A 140 -19.97 4.78 -16.66
N ALA A 141 -18.70 4.73 -16.29
CA ALA A 141 -18.13 3.62 -15.52
C ALA A 141 -18.73 3.56 -14.11
N PHE A 142 -18.88 4.72 -13.45
CA PHE A 142 -19.44 4.86 -12.11
C PHE A 142 -20.54 5.92 -12.06
N PRO A 143 -21.77 5.61 -12.52
CA PRO A 143 -22.87 6.59 -12.50
C PRO A 143 -23.33 6.95 -11.07
N LYS A 144 -22.99 6.09 -10.11
CA LYS A 144 -23.24 6.31 -8.67
C LYS A 144 -22.00 5.95 -7.88
N ASP A 145 -21.78 6.68 -6.78
CA ASP A 145 -20.76 6.36 -5.78
C ASP A 145 -21.17 5.18 -4.89
N PHE A 146 -20.30 4.79 -3.99
CA PHE A 146 -20.54 3.72 -3.02
C PHE A 146 -21.76 3.96 -2.13
N LYS A 147 -22.11 5.22 -1.85
CA LYS A 147 -23.27 5.61 -1.03
C LYS A 147 -24.56 5.77 -1.84
N GLY A 148 -24.49 5.51 -3.16
CA GLY A 148 -25.66 5.58 -4.07
C GLY A 148 -25.99 6.97 -4.61
N ASN A 149 -25.14 7.97 -4.38
CA ASN A 149 -25.31 9.31 -4.92
C ASN A 149 -24.85 9.37 -6.38
N SER A 150 -25.47 10.25 -7.21
CA SER A 150 -25.00 10.52 -8.56
C SER A 150 -23.59 11.11 -8.54
N THR A 151 -22.71 10.60 -9.39
CA THR A 151 -21.33 11.11 -9.51
C THR A 151 -21.24 12.38 -10.35
N THR A 152 -22.25 12.68 -11.18
CA THR A 152 -22.22 13.83 -12.10
C THR A 152 -22.24 15.19 -11.41
N ASP A 153 -22.74 15.24 -10.17
CA ASP A 153 -22.92 16.48 -9.42
C ASP A 153 -21.94 16.59 -8.22
N MET A 154 -20.81 15.90 -8.29
CA MET A 154 -19.83 15.90 -7.19
C MET A 154 -18.66 16.85 -7.46
N PRO A 155 -18.47 17.90 -6.66
CA PRO A 155 -17.33 18.81 -6.78
C PRO A 155 -15.95 18.12 -6.71
N ALA A 156 -15.85 17.00 -5.99
CA ALA A 156 -14.64 16.16 -5.94
C ALA A 156 -14.26 15.57 -7.32
N LEU A 157 -15.19 15.56 -8.30
CA LEU A 157 -14.96 15.06 -9.66
C LEU A 157 -14.99 16.18 -10.70
N ASN A 158 -15.13 17.44 -10.29
CA ASN A 158 -15.16 18.56 -11.23
C ASN A 158 -13.85 18.66 -12.03
N GLY A 159 -13.96 18.57 -13.35
CA GLY A 159 -12.80 18.59 -14.26
C GLY A 159 -12.29 17.20 -14.62
N VAL A 160 -12.77 16.14 -13.98
CA VAL A 160 -12.39 14.75 -14.28
C VAL A 160 -13.48 14.12 -15.16
N GLN A 161 -13.14 13.84 -16.43
CA GLN A 161 -14.02 13.12 -17.35
C GLN A 161 -13.59 11.67 -17.55
N SER A 162 -12.28 11.40 -17.49
CA SER A 162 -11.67 10.12 -17.78
C SER A 162 -10.38 9.91 -16.98
N LEU A 163 -9.70 8.77 -17.17
CA LEU A 163 -8.45 8.46 -16.46
C LEU A 163 -7.32 9.46 -16.74
N GLN A 164 -7.27 10.05 -17.93
CA GLN A 164 -6.23 11.02 -18.30
C GLN A 164 -6.33 12.36 -17.56
N ASP A 165 -7.47 12.63 -16.92
CA ASP A 165 -7.71 13.88 -16.19
C ASP A 165 -7.28 13.80 -14.73
N PHE A 166 -6.82 12.62 -14.25
CA PHE A 166 -6.18 12.51 -12.95
C PHE A 166 -4.72 12.95 -13.03
N ASP A 167 -4.31 13.80 -12.11
CA ASP A 167 -2.93 14.27 -12.00
C ASP A 167 -1.97 13.16 -11.53
N PHE A 168 -2.51 12.20 -10.77
CA PHE A 168 -1.79 11.00 -10.36
C PHE A 168 -2.74 9.87 -9.99
N VAL A 169 -2.39 8.65 -10.36
CA VAL A 169 -3.09 7.42 -10.00
C VAL A 169 -2.17 6.56 -9.16
N VAL A 170 -2.66 5.99 -8.07
CA VAL A 170 -1.89 4.99 -7.28
C VAL A 170 -2.75 3.75 -7.09
N ASP A 171 -2.23 2.61 -7.50
CA ASP A 171 -2.83 1.30 -7.20
C ASP A 171 -2.14 0.66 -6.00
N LEU A 172 -2.93 0.23 -5.02
CA LEU A 172 -2.50 -0.52 -3.85
C LEU A 172 -2.97 -1.97 -4.00
N ALA A 173 -2.05 -2.86 -4.40
CA ALA A 173 -2.37 -4.18 -4.89
C ALA A 173 -1.86 -5.34 -4.01
N SER A 174 -2.72 -6.31 -3.79
CA SER A 174 -2.34 -7.63 -3.27
C SER A 174 -2.27 -8.73 -4.34
N GLY A 175 -2.46 -8.36 -5.60
CA GLY A 175 -2.47 -9.23 -6.78
C GLY A 175 -1.91 -8.52 -8.01
N SER A 176 -2.40 -8.89 -9.19
CA SER A 176 -1.92 -8.43 -10.51
C SER A 176 -2.66 -7.19 -11.03
N SER A 177 -3.28 -6.38 -10.17
CA SER A 177 -3.98 -5.17 -10.62
C SER A 177 -3.03 -4.11 -11.17
N ILE A 178 -1.80 -3.99 -10.63
CA ILE A 178 -0.81 -3.02 -11.11
C ILE A 178 -0.48 -3.26 -12.58
N GLU A 179 -0.23 -4.51 -12.97
CA GLU A 179 0.02 -4.88 -14.36
C GLU A 179 -1.17 -4.56 -15.25
N ALA A 180 -2.39 -4.77 -14.74
CA ALA A 180 -3.60 -4.39 -15.47
C ALA A 180 -3.74 -2.87 -15.61
N TRP A 181 -3.45 -2.09 -14.55
CA TRP A 181 -3.41 -0.62 -14.61
C TRP A 181 -2.38 -0.11 -15.63
N ILE A 182 -1.24 -0.78 -15.74
CA ILE A 182 -0.24 -0.46 -16.78
C ILE A 182 -0.79 -0.76 -18.17
N ALA A 183 -1.22 -2.02 -18.40
CA ALA A 183 -1.57 -2.50 -19.73
C ALA A 183 -2.86 -1.87 -20.30
N PHE A 184 -3.91 -1.73 -19.48
CA PHE A 184 -5.23 -1.28 -19.94
C PHE A 184 -5.53 0.19 -19.58
N GLY A 185 -4.78 0.76 -18.64
CA GLY A 185 -4.94 2.14 -18.18
C GLY A 185 -3.84 3.05 -18.75
N LYS A 186 -2.65 3.00 -18.14
CA LYS A 186 -1.54 3.94 -18.42
C LYS A 186 -1.12 3.95 -19.89
N GLU A 187 -0.90 2.79 -20.49
CA GLU A 187 -0.43 2.69 -21.89
C GLU A 187 -1.44 3.27 -22.88
N LYS A 188 -2.73 3.22 -22.53
CA LYS A 188 -3.79 3.71 -23.42
C LYS A 188 -4.18 5.17 -23.18
N TYR A 189 -4.18 5.61 -21.92
CA TYR A 189 -4.72 6.91 -21.53
C TYR A 189 -3.68 7.89 -20.99
N ASN A 190 -2.41 7.48 -20.90
CA ASN A 190 -1.23 8.32 -20.64
C ASN A 190 -1.35 9.19 -19.36
N PHE A 191 -1.67 8.59 -18.23
CA PHE A 191 -1.60 9.22 -16.91
C PHE A 191 -0.39 8.72 -16.12
N ASP A 192 0.02 9.43 -15.07
CA ASP A 192 1.09 9.00 -14.18
C ASP A 192 0.58 7.99 -13.17
N LEU A 193 1.33 6.88 -12.99
CA LEU A 193 0.95 5.75 -12.14
C LEU A 193 2.01 5.49 -11.08
N GLY A 194 1.59 5.42 -9.83
CA GLY A 194 2.37 4.90 -8.70
C GLY A 194 1.83 3.54 -8.25
N ALA A 195 2.65 2.75 -7.59
CA ALA A 195 2.27 1.43 -7.13
C ALA A 195 2.61 1.20 -5.64
N GLY A 196 1.67 0.60 -4.91
CA GLY A 196 1.92 0.01 -3.61
C GLY A 196 1.56 -1.46 -3.64
N CYS A 197 2.43 -2.35 -3.17
CA CYS A 197 2.17 -3.77 -3.20
C CYS A 197 2.68 -4.49 -1.95
N THR A 198 2.22 -5.73 -1.75
CA THR A 198 2.79 -6.60 -0.72
C THR A 198 4.26 -6.89 -0.99
N ALA A 199 5.01 -7.23 0.04
CA ALA A 199 6.44 -7.51 -0.07
C ALA A 199 6.75 -8.67 -1.04
N VAL A 200 5.82 -9.60 -1.20
CA VAL A 200 5.96 -10.76 -2.10
C VAL A 200 5.96 -10.35 -3.57
N ILE A 201 5.12 -9.38 -3.94
CA ILE A 201 4.98 -8.90 -5.33
C ILE A 201 6.05 -7.85 -5.67
N GLY A 202 6.61 -7.17 -4.65
CA GLY A 202 7.56 -6.08 -4.85
C GLY A 202 8.66 -6.34 -5.87
N PRO A 203 9.37 -7.50 -5.84
CA PRO A 203 10.40 -7.81 -6.83
C PRO A 203 9.92 -7.79 -8.28
N ASP A 204 8.68 -8.18 -8.54
CA ASP A 204 8.11 -8.24 -9.89
C ASP A 204 7.77 -6.84 -10.45
N MET A 205 7.69 -5.83 -9.58
CA MET A 205 7.38 -4.45 -9.96
C MET A 205 8.60 -3.64 -10.39
N TYR A 206 9.83 -4.07 -10.08
CA TYR A 206 11.05 -3.33 -10.43
C TYR A 206 11.26 -3.13 -11.96
N PRO A 207 10.95 -4.10 -12.84
CA PRO A 207 11.02 -3.87 -14.29
C PRO A 207 10.12 -2.70 -14.75
N PHE A 208 8.92 -2.57 -14.20
CA PHE A 208 8.00 -1.48 -14.53
C PHE A 208 8.48 -0.12 -14.00
N LEU A 209 9.15 -0.12 -12.86
CA LEU A 209 9.78 1.09 -12.33
C LEU A 209 10.98 1.52 -13.18
N GLN A 210 11.82 0.57 -13.60
CA GLN A 210 12.99 0.84 -14.47
C GLN A 210 12.59 1.33 -15.87
N SER A 211 11.49 0.81 -16.42
CA SER A 211 10.94 1.25 -17.71
C SER A 211 10.11 2.52 -17.60
N LYS A 212 9.94 3.09 -16.40
CA LYS A 212 9.12 4.28 -16.12
C LYS A 212 7.62 4.09 -16.44
N GLN A 213 7.14 2.87 -16.36
CA GLN A 213 5.71 2.58 -16.42
C GLN A 213 5.03 2.89 -15.09
N ILE A 214 5.78 2.90 -13.98
CA ILE A 214 5.37 3.47 -12.70
C ILE A 214 6.40 4.49 -12.21
N GLU A 215 5.93 5.57 -11.59
CA GLU A 215 6.75 6.68 -11.09
C GLU A 215 7.44 6.36 -9.77
N GLY A 216 6.87 5.45 -9.01
CA GLY A 216 7.42 5.02 -7.73
C GLY A 216 6.73 3.76 -7.23
N LEU A 217 7.33 3.15 -6.19
CA LEU A 217 6.91 1.86 -5.65
C LEU A 217 7.02 1.85 -4.12
N MET A 218 5.93 1.53 -3.43
CA MET A 218 5.93 1.11 -2.03
C MET A 218 5.79 -0.41 -1.97
N SER A 219 6.75 -1.11 -1.37
CA SER A 219 6.71 -2.57 -1.26
C SER A 219 6.69 -3.01 0.21
N GLY A 220 5.63 -3.74 0.57
CA GLY A 220 5.43 -4.30 1.89
C GLY A 220 5.35 -3.26 3.00
N LEU A 221 5.32 -3.71 4.25
CA LEU A 221 5.26 -2.83 5.42
C LEU A 221 6.43 -1.84 5.46
N LYS A 222 7.61 -2.21 4.92
CA LYS A 222 8.77 -1.33 4.84
C LYS A 222 8.47 -0.11 3.97
N GLY A 223 7.89 -0.28 2.78
CA GLY A 223 7.51 0.83 1.90
C GLY A 223 6.53 1.79 2.56
N ALA A 224 5.54 1.26 3.30
CA ALA A 224 4.62 2.06 4.09
C ALA A 224 5.35 2.87 5.19
N ALA A 225 6.26 2.24 5.93
CA ALA A 225 7.02 2.90 7.00
C ALA A 225 7.96 3.99 6.47
N GLU A 226 8.58 3.78 5.29
CA GLU A 226 9.36 4.79 4.60
C GLU A 226 8.49 6.00 4.24
N TYR A 227 7.28 5.75 3.73
CA TYR A 227 6.36 6.82 3.36
C TYR A 227 5.83 7.58 4.60
N GLU A 228 5.45 6.87 5.67
CA GLU A 228 5.10 7.49 6.97
C GLU A 228 6.21 8.41 7.48
N THR A 229 7.48 8.01 7.28
CA THR A 229 8.65 8.82 7.67
C THR A 229 8.77 10.08 6.83
N LEU A 230 8.54 10.01 5.51
CA LEU A 230 8.59 11.16 4.60
C LEU A 230 7.54 12.22 4.93
N ILE A 231 6.31 11.79 5.25
CA ILE A 231 5.22 12.70 5.64
C ILE A 231 5.33 13.19 7.10
N ASN A 232 6.40 12.79 7.83
CA ASN A 232 6.60 13.06 9.25
C ASN A 232 5.45 12.59 10.15
N ARG A 233 4.82 11.48 9.80
CA ARG A 233 3.70 10.88 10.53
C ARG A 233 3.94 9.39 10.77
N LYS A 234 4.76 9.10 11.76
CA LYS A 234 5.01 7.72 12.19
C LYS A 234 3.74 7.10 12.75
N SER A 235 3.32 5.97 12.22
CA SER A 235 2.09 5.26 12.57
C SER A 235 2.34 3.75 12.65
N SER A 236 1.36 2.97 12.23
CA SER A 236 1.38 1.50 12.35
C SER A 236 2.51 0.82 11.59
N ALA A 237 2.90 1.35 10.43
CA ALA A 237 3.98 0.75 9.65
C ALA A 237 5.34 0.92 10.34
N VAL A 238 5.68 2.13 10.78
CA VAL A 238 6.93 2.38 11.54
C VAL A 238 6.95 1.56 12.82
N ALA A 239 5.82 1.50 13.55
CA ALA A 239 5.73 0.71 14.78
C ALA A 239 5.91 -0.80 14.52
N GLY A 240 5.44 -1.31 13.38
CA GLY A 240 5.57 -2.71 12.98
C GLY A 240 6.98 -3.12 12.53
N MET A 241 7.84 -2.15 12.12
CA MET A 241 9.19 -2.45 11.61
C MET A 241 10.11 -3.04 12.67
N SER A 242 10.04 -2.59 13.92
CA SER A 242 10.89 -3.08 15.00
C SER A 242 10.65 -4.56 15.34
N PRO A 243 9.40 -5.03 15.59
CA PRO A 243 9.12 -6.44 15.77
C PRO A 243 9.53 -7.30 14.56
N GLN A 244 9.20 -6.85 13.36
CA GLN A 244 9.53 -7.56 12.13
C GLN A 244 11.05 -7.75 11.99
N SER A 245 11.85 -6.71 12.24
CA SER A 245 13.31 -6.77 12.16
C SER A 245 13.90 -7.72 13.19
N VAL A 246 13.43 -7.69 14.45
CA VAL A 246 13.90 -8.58 15.51
C VAL A 246 13.57 -10.03 15.19
N VAL A 247 12.37 -10.32 14.68
CA VAL A 247 11.99 -11.68 14.27
C VAL A 247 12.85 -12.17 13.12
N HIS A 248 13.12 -11.36 12.11
CA HIS A 248 13.99 -11.73 10.99
C HIS A 248 15.40 -12.10 11.46
N VAL A 249 16.00 -11.28 12.34
CA VAL A 249 17.32 -11.58 12.92
C VAL A 249 17.28 -12.89 13.69
N LEU A 250 16.24 -13.13 14.50
CA LEU A 250 16.07 -14.36 15.24
C LEU A 250 15.94 -15.59 14.34
N VAL A 251 15.16 -15.50 13.25
CA VAL A 251 14.98 -16.60 12.29
C VAL A 251 16.30 -16.90 11.58
N VAL A 252 17.03 -15.87 11.12
CA VAL A 252 18.36 -16.04 10.52
C VAL A 252 19.33 -16.71 11.50
N PHE A 253 19.31 -16.27 12.76
CA PHE A 253 20.09 -16.91 13.82
C PHE A 253 19.75 -18.40 13.97
N PHE A 254 18.47 -18.75 14.02
CA PHE A 254 18.05 -20.16 14.15
C PHE A 254 18.49 -21.00 12.95
N VAL A 255 18.42 -20.46 11.73
CA VAL A 255 18.87 -21.16 10.52
C VAL A 255 20.37 -21.40 10.56
N ILE A 256 21.17 -20.37 10.86
CA ILE A 256 22.64 -20.50 10.95
C ILE A 256 23.03 -21.48 12.06
N PHE A 257 22.45 -21.31 13.25
CA PHE A 257 22.75 -22.14 14.41
C PHE A 257 22.35 -23.61 14.21
N GLY A 258 21.17 -23.84 13.63
CA GLY A 258 20.70 -25.19 13.30
C GLY A 258 21.61 -25.90 12.29
N ASN A 259 22.01 -25.21 11.22
CA ASN A 259 22.96 -25.74 10.23
C ASN A 259 24.32 -26.01 10.87
N PHE A 260 24.83 -25.11 11.69
CA PHE A 260 26.12 -25.33 12.42
C PHE A 260 26.07 -26.58 13.28
N LEU A 261 25.03 -26.77 14.08
CA LEU A 261 24.83 -27.98 14.89
C LEU A 261 24.76 -29.25 14.03
N TYR A 262 24.03 -29.18 12.92
CA TYR A 262 23.90 -30.30 11.97
C TYR A 262 25.26 -30.72 11.39
N PHE A 263 26.07 -29.78 10.89
CA PHE A 263 27.37 -30.06 10.37
C PHE A 263 28.36 -30.59 11.41
N MET A 264 28.28 -30.11 12.66
CA MET A 264 29.11 -30.60 13.75
C MET A 264 28.79 -32.03 14.18
N THR A 265 27.51 -32.42 14.10
CA THR A 265 27.02 -33.75 14.52
C THR A 265 27.05 -34.75 13.36
N GLY A 266 26.80 -34.34 12.12
CA GLY A 266 26.79 -35.20 10.94
C GLY A 266 28.16 -35.68 10.48
N ARG A 267 29.26 -35.04 10.93
CA ARG A 267 30.65 -35.48 10.67
C ARG A 267 31.10 -36.69 11.52
N LYS A 268 30.23 -37.22 12.37
CA LYS A 268 30.52 -38.38 13.23
C LYS A 268 29.85 -39.68 12.77
N LYS A 269 29.46 -39.79 11.50
CA LYS A 269 29.04 -41.07 10.88
C LYS A 269 30.06 -41.56 9.90
#